data_c1d1a563eeddf82713f64efbae7dd8ad
#
_entry.id   c1d1a563eeddf82713f64efbae7dd8ad
#
_cell.length_a   1.000
_cell.length_b   1.000
_cell.length_c   1.000
_cell.angle_alpha   90.00
_cell.angle_beta   90.00
_cell.angle_gamma   90.00
#
_symmetry.space_group_name_H-M   'P 1'
#
loop_
_entity.id
_entity.type
_entity.pdbx_description
1 polymer ?
#
loop_
_entity_poly.entity_id
_entity_poly.type
_entity_poly.pdbx_seq_one_letter_code
_entity_poly.pdbx_strand_id
1 'polypeptide(L)'
;MDKKYQVFVSSTYEDLKEERASVISNLLKNGFIPTGMEYFTATSKTQWDVIEEIIPQCDYYIVIVAGKYGSIEPKTGISYTEKEYDLAINSGVPAIGFLYKDIKKLPFEKVEENEEVRERLNAFREKVKNNLCDFWTNKDNLANVVTSSLNAEVKKTPRIGWVRADKINEHGNTDDVISFLNTIIDLHICHSSFSFDDNDTIVEKATVSLQWGEIVEKVCGLMSVPLTYQGAKEEISNLWNGVVDADVQLIINTLVSKGILDAGSESIEGLGVQNYCTVTSYGHHVLADISPRTILN
;
A
#
# COMPACT_ATOMS: atom_id res chain seq x y z
N MET A 1 7.21 -12.83 -8.69
CA MET A 1 6.00 -12.23 -9.32
C MET A 1 6.39 -11.03 -10.16
N ASP A 2 5.84 -10.95 -11.36
CA ASP A 2 6.09 -9.82 -12.29
C ASP A 2 5.19 -8.64 -11.88
N LYS A 3 5.73 -7.73 -11.07
CA LYS A 3 5.02 -6.54 -10.60
C LYS A 3 5.14 -5.41 -11.61
N LYS A 4 4.05 -4.69 -11.85
CA LYS A 4 4.05 -3.41 -12.57
C LYS A 4 3.77 -2.29 -11.60
N TYR A 5 4.40 -1.15 -11.80
CA TYR A 5 4.22 0.00 -10.94
C TYR A 5 3.45 1.11 -11.66
N GLN A 6 2.48 1.68 -10.97
CA GLN A 6 1.72 2.82 -11.46
C GLN A 6 2.49 4.11 -11.16
N VAL A 7 2.70 4.92 -12.19
CA VAL A 7 3.51 6.14 -12.14
C VAL A 7 2.65 7.32 -12.57
N PHE A 8 2.42 8.26 -11.66
CA PHE A 8 1.78 9.51 -12.03
C PHE A 8 2.78 10.42 -12.75
N VAL A 9 2.40 10.90 -13.94
CA VAL A 9 3.23 11.78 -14.77
C VAL A 9 2.64 13.19 -14.73
N SER A 10 3.29 14.09 -14.01
CA SER A 10 2.91 15.49 -13.87
C SER A 10 3.81 16.40 -14.70
N SER A 11 3.25 17.37 -15.35
CA SER A 11 3.95 18.49 -16.01
C SER A 11 2.95 19.56 -16.45
N THR A 12 3.44 20.72 -16.90
CA THR A 12 2.67 21.57 -17.80
C THR A 12 2.35 20.81 -19.09
N TYR A 13 1.20 21.11 -19.70
CA TYR A 13 0.72 20.33 -20.85
C TYR A 13 1.13 20.95 -22.19
N GLU A 14 0.80 22.24 -22.40
CA GLU A 14 0.89 22.85 -23.73
C GLU A 14 2.33 22.93 -24.26
N ASP A 15 3.29 23.23 -23.43
CA ASP A 15 4.69 23.41 -23.78
C ASP A 15 5.49 22.09 -23.78
N LEU A 16 4.98 21.03 -23.13
CA LEU A 16 5.67 19.74 -22.94
C LEU A 16 4.94 18.53 -23.55
N LYS A 17 4.04 18.75 -24.53
CA LYS A 17 3.27 17.66 -25.17
C LYS A 17 4.15 16.54 -25.73
N GLU A 18 5.21 16.91 -26.46
CA GLU A 18 6.11 15.93 -27.08
C GLU A 18 6.98 15.23 -26.04
N GLU A 19 7.44 15.96 -25.06
CA GLU A 19 8.25 15.47 -23.95
C GLU A 19 7.45 14.46 -23.11
N ARG A 20 6.20 14.78 -22.76
CA ARG A 20 5.27 13.86 -22.07
C ARG A 20 5.01 12.60 -22.86
N ALA A 21 4.67 12.73 -24.14
CA ALA A 21 4.39 11.59 -25.01
C ALA A 21 5.59 10.65 -25.10
N SER A 22 6.81 11.18 -25.18
CA SER A 22 8.05 10.42 -25.20
C SER A 22 8.26 9.66 -23.88
N VAL A 23 8.06 10.33 -22.74
CA VAL A 23 8.17 9.72 -21.40
C VAL A 23 7.14 8.61 -21.22
N ILE A 24 5.86 8.87 -21.51
CA ILE A 24 4.77 7.89 -21.41
C ILE A 24 5.06 6.66 -22.26
N SER A 25 5.45 6.86 -23.54
CA SER A 25 5.82 5.76 -24.44
C SER A 25 6.97 4.93 -23.88
N ASN A 26 7.97 5.59 -23.30
CA ASN A 26 9.13 4.89 -22.74
C ASN A 26 8.79 4.14 -21.46
N LEU A 27 7.96 4.72 -20.57
CA LEU A 27 7.46 4.03 -19.38
C LEU A 27 6.68 2.77 -19.74
N LEU A 28 5.76 2.84 -20.72
CA LEU A 28 5.00 1.68 -21.20
C LEU A 28 5.93 0.57 -21.73
N LYS A 29 6.95 0.92 -22.54
CA LYS A 29 7.94 -0.04 -23.07
C LYS A 29 8.75 -0.71 -21.95
N ASN A 30 8.94 -0.05 -20.84
CA ASN A 30 9.65 -0.58 -19.68
C ASN A 30 8.73 -1.24 -18.62
N GLY A 31 7.46 -1.46 -18.97
CA GLY A 31 6.52 -2.22 -18.16
C GLY A 31 5.86 -1.45 -17.02
N PHE A 32 6.03 -0.12 -16.95
CA PHE A 32 5.29 0.73 -16.03
C PHE A 32 3.86 1.01 -16.51
N ILE A 33 3.00 1.45 -15.61
CA ILE A 33 1.63 1.89 -15.88
C ILE A 33 1.59 3.41 -15.68
N PRO A 34 1.85 4.22 -16.74
CA PRO A 34 1.78 5.67 -16.63
C PRO A 34 0.33 6.11 -16.46
N THR A 35 0.13 7.09 -15.58
CA THR A 35 -1.16 7.74 -15.30
C THR A 35 -0.95 9.25 -15.38
N GLY A 36 -1.89 9.97 -15.98
CA GLY A 36 -1.83 11.44 -16.11
C GLY A 36 -3.19 12.00 -16.45
N MET A 37 -3.32 13.32 -16.41
CA MET A 37 -4.59 14.05 -16.59
C MET A 37 -5.28 13.77 -17.93
N GLU A 38 -4.53 13.48 -18.98
CA GLU A 38 -5.03 13.20 -20.32
C GLU A 38 -5.87 11.92 -20.44
N TYR A 39 -5.82 11.06 -19.42
CA TYR A 39 -6.56 9.80 -19.41
C TYR A 39 -7.89 9.87 -18.63
N PHE A 40 -8.23 11.03 -18.06
CA PHE A 40 -9.46 11.18 -17.30
C PHE A 40 -10.61 11.60 -18.19
N THR A 41 -11.68 10.81 -18.17
CA THR A 41 -12.94 11.17 -18.83
C THR A 41 -13.69 12.24 -18.03
N ALA A 42 -14.47 13.07 -18.71
CA ALA A 42 -15.35 14.03 -18.06
C ALA A 42 -16.34 13.30 -17.13
N THR A 43 -16.27 13.59 -15.86
CA THR A 43 -17.18 13.09 -14.81
C THR A 43 -17.86 14.26 -14.13
N SER A 44 -18.80 13.98 -13.21
CA SER A 44 -19.42 15.00 -12.35
C SER A 44 -18.46 15.60 -11.32
N LYS A 45 -17.29 15.01 -11.13
CA LYS A 45 -16.21 15.52 -10.25
C LYS A 45 -15.39 16.57 -10.97
N THR A 46 -14.81 17.49 -10.22
CA THR A 46 -13.80 18.41 -10.78
C THR A 46 -12.55 17.63 -11.14
N GLN A 47 -11.76 18.15 -12.06
CA GLN A 47 -10.49 17.52 -12.44
C GLN A 47 -9.55 17.34 -11.23
N TRP A 48 -9.57 18.31 -10.31
CA TRP A 48 -8.78 18.24 -9.08
C TRP A 48 -9.23 17.12 -8.13
N ASP A 49 -10.54 16.94 -7.94
CA ASP A 49 -11.07 15.86 -7.09
C ASP A 49 -10.57 14.47 -7.56
N VAL A 50 -10.48 14.27 -8.88
CA VAL A 50 -9.96 13.02 -9.46
C VAL A 50 -8.46 12.87 -9.19
N ILE A 51 -7.69 13.94 -9.30
CA ILE A 51 -6.25 13.94 -9.04
C ILE A 51 -5.97 13.62 -7.56
N GLU A 52 -6.72 14.21 -6.64
CA GLU A 52 -6.62 13.96 -5.19
C GLU A 52 -6.85 12.49 -4.82
N GLU A 53 -7.70 11.79 -5.56
CA GLU A 53 -7.94 10.37 -5.35
C GLU A 53 -6.85 9.47 -5.96
N ILE A 54 -6.28 9.87 -7.09
CA ILE A 54 -5.39 8.99 -7.87
C ILE A 54 -3.93 9.08 -7.41
N ILE A 55 -3.41 10.28 -7.13
CA ILE A 55 -1.99 10.43 -6.76
C ILE A 55 -1.64 9.56 -5.55
N PRO A 56 -2.43 9.53 -4.44
CA PRO A 56 -2.10 8.68 -3.29
C PRO A 56 -2.10 7.17 -3.58
N GLN A 57 -2.79 6.74 -4.64
CA GLN A 57 -2.87 5.33 -5.06
C GLN A 57 -1.73 4.93 -6.00
N CYS A 58 -0.97 5.89 -6.53
CA CYS A 58 0.18 5.60 -7.39
C CYS A 58 1.37 5.10 -6.57
N ASP A 59 2.18 4.24 -7.19
CA ASP A 59 3.40 3.74 -6.58
C ASP A 59 4.51 4.79 -6.59
N TYR A 60 4.61 5.56 -7.67
CA TYR A 60 5.60 6.61 -7.86
C TYR A 60 4.95 7.84 -8.52
N TYR A 61 5.55 8.98 -8.29
CA TYR A 61 5.18 10.24 -8.92
C TYR A 61 6.41 10.84 -9.61
N ILE A 62 6.22 11.35 -10.82
CA ILE A 62 7.26 12.12 -11.50
C ILE A 62 6.72 13.49 -11.90
N VAL A 63 7.54 14.52 -11.74
CA VAL A 63 7.23 15.86 -12.22
C VAL A 63 8.28 16.33 -13.21
N ILE A 64 7.82 16.80 -14.38
CA ILE A 64 8.67 17.35 -15.43
C ILE A 64 8.46 18.87 -15.46
N VAL A 65 9.52 19.62 -15.20
CA VAL A 65 9.48 21.09 -15.13
C VAL A 65 10.46 21.69 -16.12
N ALA A 66 9.95 22.56 -17.00
CA ALA A 66 10.75 23.32 -17.95
C ALA A 66 10.67 24.82 -17.70
N GLY A 67 10.22 25.59 -18.67
CA GLY A 67 10.19 27.06 -18.65
C GLY A 67 8.84 27.69 -18.31
N LYS A 68 7.78 26.91 -18.09
CA LYS A 68 6.44 27.40 -17.71
C LYS A 68 6.07 26.92 -16.30
N TYR A 69 5.34 27.77 -15.56
CA TYR A 69 4.83 27.42 -14.23
C TYR A 69 3.52 26.62 -14.31
N GLY A 70 2.78 26.84 -15.39
CA GLY A 70 1.50 26.20 -15.63
C GLY A 70 0.31 27.00 -15.13
N SER A 71 -0.89 26.43 -15.31
CA SER A 71 -2.14 27.05 -14.93
C SER A 71 -2.24 27.23 -13.41
N ILE A 72 -2.54 28.44 -12.97
CA ILE A 72 -2.65 28.80 -11.56
C ILE A 72 -4.08 28.57 -11.08
N GLU A 73 -4.22 27.87 -9.95
CA GLU A 73 -5.53 27.74 -9.30
C GLU A 73 -5.94 29.04 -8.64
N PRO A 74 -7.12 29.58 -8.95
CA PRO A 74 -7.54 30.88 -8.43
C PRO A 74 -7.66 30.97 -6.91
N LYS A 75 -7.95 29.85 -6.25
CA LYS A 75 -8.16 29.79 -4.78
C LYS A 75 -6.86 29.84 -4.00
N THR A 76 -5.83 29.15 -4.46
CA THR A 76 -4.56 28.99 -3.73
C THR A 76 -3.46 29.88 -4.30
N GLY A 77 -3.57 30.31 -5.55
CA GLY A 77 -2.54 31.10 -6.23
C GLY A 77 -1.31 30.30 -6.65
N ILE A 78 -1.31 28.96 -6.51
CA ILE A 78 -0.23 28.08 -6.97
C ILE A 78 -0.65 27.30 -8.23
N SER A 79 0.31 26.81 -9.00
CA SER A 79 -0.01 26.04 -10.20
C SER A 79 -0.53 24.64 -9.87
N TYR A 80 -1.37 24.08 -10.75
CA TYR A 80 -1.83 22.70 -10.57
C TYR A 80 -0.67 21.73 -10.51
N THR A 81 0.39 21.91 -11.31
CA THR A 81 1.59 21.06 -11.28
C THR A 81 2.29 21.11 -9.93
N GLU A 82 2.37 22.28 -9.28
CA GLU A 82 2.94 22.39 -7.94
C GLU A 82 2.01 21.75 -6.89
N LYS A 83 0.69 21.94 -7.01
CA LYS A 83 -0.29 21.28 -6.13
C LYS A 83 -0.20 19.75 -6.20
N GLU A 84 -0.07 19.21 -7.41
CA GLU A 84 0.13 17.76 -7.63
C GLU A 84 1.40 17.27 -6.95
N TYR A 85 2.48 18.01 -7.07
CA TYR A 85 3.75 17.70 -6.42
C TYR A 85 3.62 17.70 -4.89
N ASP A 86 2.98 18.72 -4.33
CA ASP A 86 2.75 18.82 -2.89
C ASP A 86 1.86 17.69 -2.38
N LEU A 87 0.83 17.33 -3.13
CA LEU A 87 -0.04 16.21 -2.79
C LEU A 87 0.74 14.89 -2.77
N ALA A 88 1.60 14.64 -3.77
CA ALA A 88 2.42 13.43 -3.80
C ALA A 88 3.36 13.34 -2.58
N ILE A 89 4.05 14.43 -2.25
CA ILE A 89 4.93 14.49 -1.07
C ILE A 89 4.14 14.25 0.22
N ASN A 90 3.01 14.96 0.39
CA ASN A 90 2.18 14.85 1.60
C ASN A 90 1.52 13.47 1.77
N SER A 91 1.27 12.77 0.66
CA SER A 91 0.73 11.40 0.65
C SER A 91 1.81 10.32 0.81
N GLY A 92 3.09 10.70 0.94
CA GLY A 92 4.20 9.75 1.07
C GLY A 92 4.46 8.93 -0.20
N VAL A 93 4.06 9.43 -1.37
CA VAL A 93 4.38 8.84 -2.66
C VAL A 93 5.79 9.27 -3.06
N PRO A 94 6.73 8.34 -3.34
CA PRO A 94 8.07 8.70 -3.80
C PRO A 94 8.01 9.58 -5.06
N ALA A 95 8.50 10.81 -4.95
CA ALA A 95 8.43 11.81 -6.00
C ALA A 95 9.82 12.10 -6.57
N ILE A 96 9.94 12.07 -7.91
CA ILE A 96 11.18 12.36 -8.63
C ILE A 96 10.94 13.55 -9.55
N GLY A 97 11.77 14.59 -9.42
CA GLY A 97 11.73 15.77 -10.26
C GLY A 97 12.66 15.68 -11.47
N PHE A 98 12.19 16.14 -12.62
CA PHE A 98 13.00 16.25 -13.85
C PHE A 98 12.99 17.68 -14.34
N LEU A 99 14.11 18.36 -14.11
CA LEU A 99 14.23 19.80 -14.38
C LEU A 99 14.97 20.06 -15.69
N TYR A 100 14.41 20.87 -16.57
CA TYR A 100 15.15 21.30 -17.76
C TYR A 100 16.42 22.05 -17.34
N LYS A 101 17.56 21.64 -17.91
CA LYS A 101 18.90 22.03 -17.44
C LYS A 101 19.18 23.54 -17.56
N ASP A 102 18.81 24.13 -18.68
CA ASP A 102 19.15 25.54 -18.99
C ASP A 102 17.98 26.22 -19.68
N ILE A 103 17.10 26.87 -18.88
CA ILE A 103 15.91 27.56 -19.37
C ILE A 103 16.24 28.57 -20.46
N LYS A 104 17.43 29.21 -20.45
CA LYS A 104 17.86 30.20 -21.46
C LYS A 104 17.98 29.62 -22.87
N LYS A 105 18.05 28.31 -23.00
CA LYS A 105 18.11 27.61 -24.30
C LYS A 105 16.73 27.17 -24.81
N LEU A 106 15.67 27.39 -24.03
CA LEU A 106 14.32 27.10 -24.50
C LEU A 106 13.87 28.15 -25.52
N PRO A 107 13.05 27.78 -26.51
CA PRO A 107 12.33 28.70 -27.35
C PRO A 107 11.49 29.67 -26.51
N PHE A 108 11.34 30.91 -26.98
CA PHE A 108 10.62 31.97 -26.25
C PHE A 108 9.19 31.56 -25.86
N GLU A 109 8.50 30.83 -26.72
CA GLU A 109 7.13 30.33 -26.48
C GLU A 109 7.06 29.33 -25.30
N LYS A 110 8.17 28.66 -24.98
CA LYS A 110 8.28 27.71 -23.90
C LYS A 110 8.79 28.32 -22.58
N VAL A 111 8.95 29.65 -22.53
CA VAL A 111 9.44 30.37 -21.33
C VAL A 111 8.33 31.24 -20.76
N GLU A 112 8.31 31.37 -19.44
CA GLU A 112 7.35 32.22 -18.72
C GLU A 112 7.66 33.72 -18.98
N GLU A 113 6.68 34.43 -19.51
CA GLU A 113 6.83 35.84 -19.87
C GLU A 113 6.58 36.76 -18.67
N ASN A 114 5.60 36.41 -17.82
CA ASN A 114 5.24 37.20 -16.66
C ASN A 114 6.32 37.04 -15.58
N GLU A 115 6.86 38.17 -15.09
CA GLU A 115 7.96 38.15 -14.12
C GLU A 115 7.56 37.54 -12.77
N GLU A 116 6.37 37.89 -12.26
CA GLU A 116 5.86 37.32 -11.00
C GLU A 116 5.66 35.79 -11.09
N VAL A 117 5.11 35.33 -12.21
CA VAL A 117 4.90 33.89 -12.44
C VAL A 117 6.24 33.19 -12.64
N ARG A 118 7.22 33.84 -13.23
CA ARG A 118 8.59 33.32 -13.38
C ARG A 118 9.31 33.18 -12.03
N GLU A 119 9.08 34.09 -11.09
CA GLU A 119 9.60 33.97 -9.73
C GLU A 119 8.99 32.74 -9.01
N ARG A 120 7.68 32.50 -9.16
CA ARG A 120 7.00 31.33 -8.64
C ARG A 120 7.56 30.04 -9.26
N LEU A 121 7.77 30.02 -10.58
CA LEU A 121 8.43 28.90 -11.26
C LEU A 121 9.82 28.63 -10.67
N ASN A 122 10.62 29.67 -10.45
CA ASN A 122 11.95 29.51 -9.87
C ASN A 122 11.88 28.93 -8.44
N ALA A 123 10.96 29.43 -7.63
CA ALA A 123 10.72 28.90 -6.27
C ALA A 123 10.31 27.43 -6.31
N PHE A 124 9.39 27.06 -7.21
CA PHE A 124 8.97 25.67 -7.40
C PHE A 124 10.13 24.80 -7.89
N ARG A 125 10.95 25.25 -8.83
CA ARG A 125 12.13 24.52 -9.29
C ARG A 125 13.13 24.27 -8.15
N GLU A 126 13.39 25.27 -7.28
CA GLU A 126 14.25 25.06 -6.10
C GLU A 126 13.61 24.09 -5.09
N LYS A 127 12.29 24.14 -4.88
CA LYS A 127 11.55 23.18 -4.06
C LYS A 127 11.73 21.74 -4.55
N VAL A 128 11.60 21.51 -5.86
CA VAL A 128 11.81 20.20 -6.50
C VAL A 128 13.27 19.76 -6.37
N LYS A 129 14.22 20.69 -6.53
CA LYS A 129 15.65 20.45 -6.47
C LYS A 129 16.16 20.04 -5.08
N ASN A 130 15.47 20.47 -4.03
CA ASN A 130 15.77 20.07 -2.65
C ASN A 130 15.37 18.63 -2.32
N ASN A 131 14.67 17.95 -3.23
CA ASN A 131 14.31 16.55 -3.16
C ASN A 131 15.05 15.73 -4.23
N LEU A 132 14.60 14.49 -4.46
CA LEU A 132 15.18 13.65 -5.50
C LEU A 132 14.89 14.25 -6.89
N CYS A 133 15.92 14.71 -7.58
CA CYS A 133 15.76 15.29 -8.91
C CYS A 133 16.93 14.95 -9.85
N ASP A 134 16.65 15.05 -11.16
CA ASP A 134 17.63 14.93 -12.24
C ASP A 134 17.39 16.00 -13.32
N PHE A 135 18.32 16.17 -14.25
CA PHE A 135 18.29 17.22 -15.25
C PHE A 135 18.19 16.64 -16.65
N TRP A 136 17.43 17.32 -17.51
CA TRP A 136 17.26 16.92 -18.90
C TRP A 136 17.49 18.09 -19.88
N THR A 137 17.74 17.76 -21.15
CA THR A 137 18.11 18.72 -22.19
C THR A 137 17.27 18.62 -23.46
N ASN A 138 16.69 17.47 -23.75
CA ASN A 138 15.79 17.21 -24.87
C ASN A 138 14.88 16.01 -24.56
N LYS A 139 13.86 15.76 -25.39
CA LYS A 139 12.84 14.75 -25.14
C LYS A 139 13.40 13.31 -25.03
N ASP A 140 14.42 12.98 -25.83
CA ASP A 140 15.00 11.62 -25.83
C ASP A 140 15.87 11.41 -24.59
N ASN A 141 16.66 12.41 -24.21
CA ASN A 141 17.40 12.42 -22.98
C ASN A 141 16.45 12.33 -21.75
N LEU A 142 15.34 13.12 -21.75
CA LEU A 142 14.34 13.08 -20.70
C LEU A 142 13.77 11.67 -20.51
N ALA A 143 13.30 11.03 -21.58
CA ALA A 143 12.72 9.68 -21.51
C ALA A 143 13.70 8.66 -20.91
N ASN A 144 14.98 8.73 -21.29
CA ASN A 144 16.03 7.84 -20.77
C ASN A 144 16.33 8.11 -19.28
N VAL A 145 16.48 9.40 -18.91
CA VAL A 145 16.77 9.80 -17.52
C VAL A 145 15.60 9.41 -16.60
N VAL A 146 14.35 9.66 -17.01
CA VAL A 146 13.15 9.25 -16.25
C VAL A 146 13.16 7.76 -15.99
N THR A 147 13.36 6.94 -17.01
CA THR A 147 13.34 5.47 -16.87
C THR A 147 14.49 4.98 -15.99
N SER A 148 15.69 5.55 -16.17
CA SER A 148 16.85 5.18 -15.36
C SER A 148 16.66 5.52 -13.89
N SER A 149 16.22 6.75 -13.58
CA SER A 149 16.00 7.22 -12.21
C SER A 149 14.87 6.44 -11.54
N LEU A 150 13.78 6.17 -12.27
CA LEU A 150 12.66 5.40 -11.76
C LEU A 150 13.05 3.94 -11.46
N ASN A 151 13.81 3.29 -12.35
CA ASN A 151 14.31 1.93 -12.08
C ASN A 151 15.27 1.88 -10.88
N ALA A 152 16.05 2.93 -10.65
CA ALA A 152 16.89 3.03 -9.46
C ALA A 152 16.04 3.20 -8.20
N GLU A 153 15.00 4.05 -8.25
CA GLU A 153 14.11 4.29 -7.13
C GLU A 153 13.27 3.05 -6.78
N VAL A 154 12.78 2.31 -7.78
CA VAL A 154 12.08 1.01 -7.57
C VAL A 154 12.93 0.02 -6.77
N LYS A 155 14.24 -0.01 -7.01
CA LYS A 155 15.17 -0.89 -6.26
C LYS A 155 15.42 -0.40 -4.84
N LYS A 156 15.47 0.93 -4.65
CA LYS A 156 15.76 1.56 -3.36
C LYS A 156 14.53 1.62 -2.45
N THR A 157 13.40 1.95 -3.03
CA THR A 157 12.12 2.16 -2.32
C THR A 157 11.02 1.35 -3.00
N PRO A 158 11.03 0.01 -2.86
CA PRO A 158 10.04 -0.85 -3.51
C PRO A 158 8.64 -0.55 -2.98
N ARG A 159 7.65 -0.50 -3.89
CA ARG A 159 6.24 -0.26 -3.59
C ARG A 159 5.42 -1.53 -3.78
N ILE A 160 4.13 -1.47 -3.43
CA ILE A 160 3.19 -2.60 -3.54
C ILE A 160 3.09 -3.06 -4.99
N GLY A 161 2.84 -2.13 -5.92
CA GLY A 161 2.70 -2.42 -7.34
C GLY A 161 1.43 -3.18 -7.71
N TRP A 162 1.27 -3.47 -8.99
CA TRP A 162 0.14 -4.17 -9.59
C TRP A 162 0.57 -5.54 -10.09
N VAL A 163 -0.22 -6.55 -9.78
CA VAL A 163 -0.04 -7.92 -10.26
C VAL A 163 -1.32 -8.36 -10.97
N ARG A 164 -1.20 -9.13 -12.05
CA ARG A 164 -2.38 -9.71 -12.68
C ARG A 164 -3.09 -10.66 -11.73
N ALA A 165 -4.41 -10.56 -11.65
CA ALA A 165 -5.22 -11.35 -10.73
C ALA A 165 -5.03 -12.87 -10.91
N ASP A 166 -4.80 -13.34 -12.15
CA ASP A 166 -4.52 -14.75 -12.47
C ASP A 166 -3.14 -15.22 -11.99
N LYS A 167 -2.27 -14.28 -11.58
CA LYS A 167 -0.94 -14.56 -11.00
C LYS A 167 -0.87 -14.26 -9.50
N ILE A 168 -1.89 -13.68 -8.95
CA ILE A 168 -2.14 -13.74 -7.53
C ILE A 168 -2.59 -15.18 -7.33
N ASN A 169 -1.68 -16.06 -6.94
CA ASN A 169 -2.09 -17.32 -6.35
C ASN A 169 -3.03 -16.90 -5.22
N GLU A 170 -4.31 -17.24 -5.33
CA GLU A 170 -5.27 -17.13 -4.22
C GLU A 170 -4.74 -17.92 -3.02
N HIS A 171 -3.73 -18.71 -3.22
CA HIS A 171 -2.86 -19.37 -2.28
C HIS A 171 -1.52 -18.63 -2.31
N GLY A 172 -1.18 -17.89 -1.24
CA GLY A 172 0.21 -17.50 -0.97
C GLY A 172 1.11 -18.69 -1.26
N ASN A 173 2.32 -18.47 -1.78
CA ASN A 173 3.21 -19.52 -2.23
C ASN A 173 3.02 -20.77 -1.36
N THR A 174 2.50 -21.85 -1.92
CA THR A 174 2.08 -23.05 -1.15
C THR A 174 3.21 -23.51 -0.23
N ASP A 175 4.47 -23.34 -0.67
CA ASP A 175 5.65 -23.68 0.12
C ASP A 175 5.83 -22.75 1.35
N ASP A 176 5.53 -21.46 1.23
CA ASP A 176 5.60 -20.50 2.36
C ASP A 176 4.48 -20.76 3.37
N VAL A 177 3.29 -21.13 2.89
CA VAL A 177 2.16 -21.50 3.76
C VAL A 177 2.44 -22.82 4.47
N ILE A 178 2.89 -23.84 3.75
CA ILE A 178 3.27 -25.14 4.34
C ILE A 178 4.41 -24.94 5.34
N SER A 179 5.41 -24.13 5.02
CA SER A 179 6.49 -23.80 5.94
C SER A 179 5.95 -23.12 7.21
N PHE A 180 5.06 -22.14 7.07
CA PHE A 180 4.42 -21.46 8.21
C PHE A 180 3.61 -22.45 9.06
N LEU A 181 2.76 -23.27 8.44
CA LEU A 181 1.90 -24.21 9.14
C LEU A 181 2.69 -25.26 9.96
N ASN A 182 3.91 -25.58 9.54
CA ASN A 182 4.81 -26.49 10.22
C ASN A 182 5.68 -25.82 11.31
N THR A 183 5.65 -24.50 11.46
CA THR A 183 6.36 -23.82 12.55
C THR A 183 5.67 -24.03 13.88
N ILE A 184 6.46 -24.11 14.95
CA ILE A 184 5.97 -24.32 16.31
C ILE A 184 5.90 -22.99 17.04
N ILE A 185 4.86 -22.82 17.85
CA ILE A 185 4.70 -21.72 18.78
C ILE A 185 4.44 -22.28 20.19
N ASP A 186 4.99 -21.62 21.18
CA ASP A 186 4.74 -21.94 22.59
C ASP A 186 3.64 -21.02 23.14
N LEU A 187 2.53 -21.60 23.58
CA LEU A 187 1.42 -20.90 24.20
C LEU A 187 1.46 -21.07 25.71
N HIS A 188 1.26 -19.95 26.41
CA HIS A 188 1.22 -19.94 27.85
C HIS A 188 -0.23 -20.10 28.33
N ILE A 189 -0.46 -21.09 29.19
CA ILE A 189 -1.75 -21.40 29.76
C ILE A 189 -1.72 -21.04 31.25
N CYS A 190 -2.75 -20.36 31.72
CA CYS A 190 -2.96 -20.06 33.13
C CYS A 190 -4.27 -20.68 33.61
N HIS A 191 -4.18 -21.73 34.40
CA HIS A 191 -5.32 -22.30 35.11
C HIS A 191 -5.40 -21.74 36.52
N SER A 192 -6.55 -21.18 36.89
CA SER A 192 -6.85 -20.85 38.27
C SER A 192 -7.85 -21.87 38.81
N SER A 193 -7.45 -22.64 39.81
CA SER A 193 -8.33 -23.49 40.62
C SER A 193 -8.47 -22.94 42.02
N PHE A 194 -9.68 -23.00 42.57
CA PHE A 194 -9.94 -22.57 43.95
C PHE A 194 -9.82 -23.80 44.86
N SER A 195 -8.91 -23.75 45.85
CA SER A 195 -8.81 -24.80 46.86
C SER A 195 -9.79 -24.52 47.99
N PHE A 196 -10.71 -25.42 48.25
CA PHE A 196 -11.68 -25.31 49.37
C PHE A 196 -11.06 -25.54 50.73
N ASP A 197 -9.91 -26.21 50.80
CA ASP A 197 -9.28 -26.56 52.09
C ASP A 197 -8.43 -25.41 52.63
N ASP A 198 -7.79 -24.61 51.78
CA ASP A 198 -6.90 -23.52 52.22
C ASP A 198 -7.45 -22.10 51.91
N ASN A 199 -8.61 -21.99 51.27
CA ASN A 199 -9.23 -20.74 50.84
C ASN A 199 -8.32 -19.88 49.95
N ASP A 200 -7.40 -20.53 49.20
CA ASP A 200 -6.43 -19.92 48.35
C ASP A 200 -6.72 -20.23 46.84
N THR A 201 -6.39 -19.30 45.96
CA THR A 201 -6.45 -19.51 44.51
C THR A 201 -5.11 -20.03 44.05
N ILE A 202 -5.10 -21.31 43.65
CA ILE A 202 -3.91 -21.92 43.01
C ILE A 202 -3.87 -21.54 41.55
N VAL A 203 -2.80 -20.87 41.10
CA VAL A 203 -2.56 -20.56 39.70
C VAL A 203 -1.49 -21.49 39.14
N GLU A 204 -1.93 -22.44 38.34
CA GLU A 204 -1.02 -23.32 37.59
C GLU A 204 -0.68 -22.67 36.26
N LYS A 205 0.61 -22.60 35.95
CA LYS A 205 1.13 -22.12 34.66
C LYS A 205 1.71 -23.29 33.89
N ALA A 206 1.27 -23.45 32.67
CA ALA A 206 1.79 -24.45 31.74
C ALA A 206 2.17 -23.78 30.40
N THR A 207 3.06 -24.43 29.67
CA THR A 207 3.37 -24.05 28.29
C THR A 207 3.04 -25.23 27.39
N VAL A 208 2.31 -24.97 26.30
CA VAL A 208 1.96 -25.97 25.30
C VAL A 208 2.57 -25.56 23.98
N SER A 209 3.36 -26.42 23.37
CA SER A 209 3.96 -26.21 22.05
C SER A 209 3.03 -26.81 20.98
N LEU A 210 2.58 -25.98 20.06
CA LEU A 210 1.66 -26.35 18.97
C LEU A 210 2.21 -25.92 17.63
N GLN A 211 1.86 -26.67 16.58
CA GLN A 211 2.10 -26.22 15.21
C GLN A 211 1.04 -25.22 14.78
N TRP A 212 1.43 -24.23 13.95
CA TRP A 212 0.47 -23.26 13.40
C TRP A 212 -0.65 -23.94 12.60
N GLY A 213 -0.39 -25.10 11.97
CA GLY A 213 -1.42 -25.88 11.29
C GLY A 213 -2.57 -26.29 12.21
N GLU A 214 -2.26 -26.77 13.42
CA GLU A 214 -3.27 -27.13 14.43
C GLU A 214 -4.05 -25.93 14.93
N ILE A 215 -3.37 -24.78 15.07
CA ILE A 215 -3.99 -23.53 15.48
C ILE A 215 -4.94 -23.02 14.39
N VAL A 216 -4.52 -23.02 13.13
CA VAL A 216 -5.36 -22.62 11.99
C VAL A 216 -6.60 -23.48 11.91
N GLU A 217 -6.45 -24.82 11.99
CA GLU A 217 -7.58 -25.76 11.93
C GLU A 217 -8.62 -25.46 13.01
N LYS A 218 -8.18 -25.33 14.27
CA LYS A 218 -9.08 -25.10 15.40
C LYS A 218 -9.71 -23.70 15.36
N VAL A 219 -8.92 -22.65 15.12
CA VAL A 219 -9.40 -21.27 15.11
C VAL A 219 -10.35 -21.02 13.94
N CYS A 220 -10.03 -21.48 12.74
CA CYS A 220 -10.92 -21.34 11.58
C CYS A 220 -12.19 -22.16 11.74
N GLY A 221 -12.12 -23.32 12.39
CA GLY A 221 -13.29 -24.15 12.71
C GLY A 221 -14.28 -23.44 13.63
N LEU A 222 -13.79 -22.68 14.63
CA LEU A 222 -14.63 -21.89 15.52
C LEU A 222 -15.28 -20.68 14.82
N MET A 223 -14.54 -20.05 13.92
CA MET A 223 -14.96 -18.83 13.23
C MET A 223 -15.70 -19.10 11.91
N SER A 224 -16.40 -20.23 11.81
CA SER A 224 -17.28 -20.53 10.67
C SER A 224 -18.40 -19.50 10.48
N VAL A 225 -18.68 -18.73 11.53
CA VAL A 225 -19.56 -17.55 11.54
C VAL A 225 -18.77 -16.36 12.07
N PRO A 226 -18.95 -15.13 11.54
CA PRO A 226 -18.28 -13.97 12.08
C PRO A 226 -18.56 -13.77 13.58
N LEU A 227 -17.51 -13.58 14.36
CA LEU A 227 -17.59 -13.31 15.80
C LEU A 227 -17.27 -11.85 16.08
N THR A 228 -17.76 -11.33 17.20
CA THR A 228 -17.20 -10.08 17.73
C THR A 228 -15.74 -10.32 18.08
N TYR A 229 -14.91 -9.27 18.01
CA TYR A 229 -13.48 -9.40 18.33
C TYR A 229 -13.25 -9.95 19.74
N GLN A 230 -14.07 -9.52 20.70
CA GLN A 230 -14.01 -10.01 22.09
C GLN A 230 -14.46 -11.48 22.19
N GLY A 231 -15.53 -11.85 21.47
CA GLY A 231 -15.98 -13.24 21.41
C GLY A 231 -14.93 -14.17 20.78
N ALA A 232 -14.25 -13.72 19.73
CA ALA A 232 -13.15 -14.47 19.12
C ALA A 232 -12.00 -14.70 20.11
N LYS A 233 -11.64 -13.68 20.91
CA LYS A 233 -10.62 -13.83 21.96
C LYS A 233 -11.00 -14.84 23.03
N GLU A 234 -12.23 -14.81 23.51
CA GLU A 234 -12.76 -15.73 24.51
C GLU A 234 -12.77 -17.17 23.99
N GLU A 235 -13.26 -17.38 22.79
CA GLU A 235 -13.29 -18.72 22.16
C GLU A 235 -11.88 -19.26 21.93
N ILE A 236 -10.94 -18.45 21.43
CA ILE A 236 -9.54 -18.89 21.26
C ILE A 236 -8.90 -19.22 22.61
N SER A 237 -9.14 -18.41 23.66
CA SER A 237 -8.62 -18.69 25.00
C SER A 237 -9.14 -20.04 25.53
N ASN A 238 -10.39 -20.38 25.25
CA ASN A 238 -11.03 -21.62 25.70
C ASN A 238 -10.54 -22.87 24.96
N LEU A 239 -10.05 -22.74 23.71
CA LEU A 239 -9.56 -23.86 22.90
C LEU A 239 -8.50 -24.70 23.60
N TRP A 240 -7.65 -24.08 24.39
CA TRP A 240 -6.54 -24.71 25.11
C TRP A 240 -6.60 -24.47 26.62
N ASN A 241 -7.84 -24.38 27.16
CA ASN A 241 -8.07 -24.28 28.60
C ASN A 241 -7.41 -23.06 29.28
N GLY A 242 -7.53 -21.86 28.70
CA GLY A 242 -7.10 -20.62 29.36
C GLY A 242 -5.76 -20.09 28.85
N VAL A 243 -5.56 -20.06 27.55
CA VAL A 243 -4.43 -19.37 26.95
C VAL A 243 -4.44 -17.90 27.37
N VAL A 244 -3.29 -17.36 27.75
CA VAL A 244 -3.16 -15.98 28.22
C VAL A 244 -3.47 -14.99 27.10
N ASP A 245 -4.05 -13.84 27.46
CA ASP A 245 -4.50 -12.83 26.49
C ASP A 245 -3.43 -12.34 25.51
N ALA A 246 -2.17 -12.29 25.93
CA ALA A 246 -1.04 -11.93 25.08
C ALA A 246 -0.83 -12.91 23.94
N ASP A 247 -0.95 -14.22 24.21
CA ASP A 247 -0.78 -15.26 23.21
C ASP A 247 -2.02 -15.37 22.31
N VAL A 248 -3.22 -15.15 22.83
CA VAL A 248 -4.45 -15.02 22.05
C VAL A 248 -4.32 -13.86 21.04
N GLN A 249 -3.82 -12.72 21.49
CA GLN A 249 -3.58 -11.57 20.64
C GLN A 249 -2.51 -11.86 19.58
N LEU A 250 -1.44 -12.59 19.94
CA LEU A 250 -0.41 -13.01 19.01
C LEU A 250 -0.98 -13.94 17.92
N ILE A 251 -1.83 -14.89 18.28
CA ILE A 251 -2.52 -15.78 17.33
C ILE A 251 -3.35 -14.95 16.35
N ILE A 252 -4.25 -14.10 16.82
CA ILE A 252 -5.11 -13.27 15.96
C ILE A 252 -4.26 -12.41 15.02
N ASN A 253 -3.29 -11.65 15.56
CA ASN A 253 -2.45 -10.77 14.76
C ASN A 253 -1.64 -11.54 13.70
N THR A 254 -1.13 -12.73 14.03
CA THR A 254 -0.39 -13.56 13.09
C THR A 254 -1.30 -14.05 11.97
N LEU A 255 -2.48 -14.58 12.29
CA LEU A 255 -3.42 -15.07 11.29
C LEU A 255 -3.98 -13.95 10.40
N VAL A 256 -4.19 -12.75 10.95
CA VAL A 256 -4.54 -11.55 10.16
C VAL A 256 -3.39 -11.16 9.25
N SER A 257 -2.15 -11.12 9.75
CA SER A 257 -0.96 -10.79 8.93
C SER A 257 -0.71 -11.78 7.79
N LYS A 258 -1.15 -13.03 7.95
CA LYS A 258 -1.11 -14.07 6.92
C LYS A 258 -2.33 -14.06 6.00
N GLY A 259 -3.29 -13.18 6.24
CA GLY A 259 -4.53 -13.08 5.45
C GLY A 259 -5.51 -14.24 5.70
N ILE A 260 -5.29 -15.07 6.73
CA ILE A 260 -6.17 -16.19 7.10
C ILE A 260 -7.42 -15.67 7.81
N LEU A 261 -7.26 -14.70 8.70
CA LEU A 261 -8.34 -13.98 9.35
C LEU A 261 -8.43 -12.55 8.82
N ASP A 262 -9.63 -12.00 8.87
CA ASP A 262 -9.91 -10.57 8.77
C ASP A 262 -10.45 -10.08 10.11
N ALA A 263 -9.87 -9.01 10.63
CA ALA A 263 -10.30 -8.36 11.86
C ALA A 263 -10.42 -6.85 11.62
N GLY A 264 -11.59 -6.32 11.85
CA GLY A 264 -11.90 -4.94 11.56
C GLY A 264 -13.01 -4.39 12.43
N SER A 265 -13.52 -3.23 12.04
CA SER A 265 -14.67 -2.60 12.67
C SER A 265 -15.69 -2.20 11.62
N GLU A 266 -16.94 -2.51 11.89
CA GLU A 266 -18.08 -2.17 11.04
C GLU A 266 -19.10 -1.34 11.83
N SER A 267 -19.68 -0.33 11.20
CA SER A 267 -20.75 0.47 11.78
C SER A 267 -22.09 -0.18 11.47
N ILE A 268 -22.75 -0.71 12.49
CA ILE A 268 -24.07 -1.33 12.36
C ILE A 268 -25.13 -0.35 12.84
N GLU A 269 -26.14 -0.10 12.00
CA GLU A 269 -27.23 0.80 12.31
C GLU A 269 -27.97 0.35 13.60
N GLY A 270 -28.04 1.22 14.59
CA GLY A 270 -28.66 0.96 15.90
C GLY A 270 -27.74 0.30 16.93
N LEU A 271 -26.58 -0.22 16.57
CA LEU A 271 -25.62 -0.87 17.49
C LEU A 271 -24.27 -0.16 17.59
N GLY A 272 -24.04 0.88 16.77
CA GLY A 272 -22.78 1.61 16.74
C GLY A 272 -21.66 0.83 16.05
N VAL A 273 -20.40 1.19 16.35
CA VAL A 273 -19.22 0.51 15.80
C VAL A 273 -18.99 -0.80 16.54
N GLN A 274 -19.02 -1.91 15.80
CA GLN A 274 -18.70 -3.24 16.30
C GLN A 274 -17.39 -3.73 15.70
N ASN A 275 -16.50 -4.25 16.53
CA ASN A 275 -15.29 -4.93 16.06
C ASN A 275 -15.61 -6.40 15.78
N TYR A 276 -15.13 -6.91 14.66
CA TYR A 276 -15.36 -8.29 14.22
C TYR A 276 -14.06 -9.03 13.96
N CYS A 277 -14.16 -10.36 13.93
CA CYS A 277 -13.13 -11.28 13.45
C CYS A 277 -13.80 -12.40 12.66
N THR A 278 -13.28 -12.70 11.47
CA THR A 278 -13.84 -13.72 10.57
C THR A 278 -12.75 -14.39 9.75
N VAL A 279 -13.04 -15.61 9.25
CA VAL A 279 -12.15 -16.33 8.32
C VAL A 279 -12.31 -15.74 6.92
N THR A 280 -11.18 -15.42 6.27
CA THR A 280 -11.18 -14.96 4.88
C THR A 280 -11.44 -16.11 3.90
N SER A 281 -11.75 -15.79 2.64
CA SER A 281 -11.81 -16.79 1.56
C SER A 281 -10.50 -17.58 1.45
N TYR A 282 -9.36 -16.90 1.61
CA TYR A 282 -8.04 -17.52 1.63
C TYR A 282 -7.87 -18.46 2.84
N GLY A 283 -8.32 -18.05 4.03
CA GLY A 283 -8.31 -18.90 5.24
C GLY A 283 -9.10 -20.20 5.04
N HIS A 284 -10.25 -20.15 4.38
CA HIS A 284 -11.03 -21.34 4.03
C HIS A 284 -10.28 -22.29 3.07
N HIS A 285 -9.52 -21.76 2.11
CA HIS A 285 -8.69 -22.57 1.23
C HIS A 285 -7.54 -23.22 1.98
N VAL A 286 -6.84 -22.48 2.85
CA VAL A 286 -5.78 -23.03 3.71
C VAL A 286 -6.32 -24.15 4.59
N LEU A 287 -7.52 -23.99 5.16
CA LEU A 287 -8.19 -25.03 5.95
C LEU A 287 -8.50 -26.28 5.13
N ALA A 288 -9.00 -26.12 3.91
CA ALA A 288 -9.28 -27.24 3.00
C ALA A 288 -8.01 -28.02 2.63
N ASP A 289 -6.86 -27.35 2.51
CA ASP A 289 -5.57 -28.00 2.22
C ASP A 289 -4.96 -28.74 3.42
N ILE A 290 -5.30 -28.35 4.65
CA ILE A 290 -4.85 -29.00 5.89
C ILE A 290 -5.68 -30.27 6.18
N SER A 291 -7.00 -30.19 6.05
CA SER A 291 -7.96 -31.24 6.42
C SER A 291 -7.70 -32.65 5.84
N PRO A 292 -7.21 -32.82 4.59
CA PRO A 292 -6.94 -34.16 4.05
C PRO A 292 -5.69 -34.84 4.62
N ARG A 293 -4.80 -34.10 5.30
CA ARG A 293 -3.50 -34.60 5.79
C ARG A 293 -3.58 -35.19 7.21
N THR A 294 -4.57 -34.82 7.98
CA THR A 294 -4.78 -35.28 9.35
C THR A 294 -5.40 -36.68 9.43
N ILE A 295 -5.91 -37.20 8.30
CA ILE A 295 -6.57 -38.54 8.24
C ILE A 295 -5.59 -39.70 7.92
N LEU A 296 -4.30 -39.40 7.67
CA LEU A 296 -3.30 -40.39 7.23
C LEU A 296 -2.12 -40.60 8.19
N ASN A 297 -2.26 -40.28 9.49
CA ASN A 297 -1.28 -40.66 10.52
C ASN A 297 -1.95 -41.32 11.73
#